data_dde6a6150ec05156075d662d1fc892df
#
_entry.id   dde6a6150ec05156075d662d1fc892df
#
_cell.length_a   1.000
_cell.length_b   1.000
_cell.length_c   1.000
_cell.angle_alpha   90.00
_cell.angle_beta   90.00
_cell.angle_gamma   90.00
#
_symmetry.space_group_name_H-M   'P 1'
#
loop_
_entity.id
_entity.type
_entity.pdbx_description
1 polymer ?
#
loop_
_entity_poly.entity_id
_entity_poly.type
_entity_poly.pdbx_seq_one_letter_code
_entity_poly.pdbx_strand_id
1 'polypeptide(L)'
;MRHKALAPLPFSRIEVRLAGSGGQGLILAGLVLAEAAGIFDGREVAMVQSYGPEARGGTSKAEVIISDTPIDYPLCTQVDLLLTLNQEACDTYCWDLRPTAWILVDGDLVTHPPTSRAIALPFTATARDKLKKIMVANVVALGAISELTGIVTRRSLERSLLSRVPQGTEELNKKALSLGVKLVRRYSGQQNAEDDQDLSADSI
;
A
#
# COMPACT_ATOMS: atom_id res chain seq x y z
N MET A 1 -13.00 15.23 -14.26
CA MET A 1 -13.59 13.89 -13.94
C MET A 1 -13.64 13.77 -12.43
N ARG A 2 -14.81 13.73 -11.82
CA ARG A 2 -14.95 13.63 -10.36
C ARG A 2 -14.30 12.34 -9.90
N HIS A 3 -13.27 12.42 -9.08
CA HIS A 3 -12.79 11.28 -8.30
C HIS A 3 -13.90 10.93 -7.30
N LYS A 4 -14.76 9.99 -7.72
CA LYS A 4 -15.79 9.42 -6.85
C LYS A 4 -15.04 8.93 -5.59
N ALA A 5 -15.49 9.39 -4.42
CA ALA A 5 -14.94 8.93 -3.16
C ALA A 5 -14.77 7.40 -3.25
N LEU A 6 -13.53 6.92 -3.03
CA LEU A 6 -13.24 5.51 -3.14
C LEU A 6 -14.13 4.77 -2.14
N ALA A 7 -14.81 3.73 -2.61
CA ALA A 7 -15.69 2.95 -1.74
C ALA A 7 -14.86 2.37 -0.59
N PRO A 8 -15.38 2.36 0.65
CA PRO A 8 -14.70 1.71 1.75
C PRO A 8 -14.42 0.25 1.40
N LEU A 9 -13.25 -0.26 1.82
CA LEU A 9 -12.91 -1.66 1.63
C LEU A 9 -13.92 -2.55 2.38
N PRO A 10 -14.29 -3.71 1.83
CA PRO A 10 -15.15 -4.67 2.53
C PRO A 10 -14.39 -5.19 3.75
N PHE A 11 -14.89 -4.91 4.97
CA PHE A 11 -14.19 -5.32 6.21
C PHE A 11 -14.20 -6.83 6.46
N SER A 12 -15.15 -7.58 5.88
CA SER A 12 -15.26 -9.03 6.12
C SER A 12 -14.14 -9.87 5.52
N ARG A 13 -13.64 -9.49 4.34
CA ARG A 13 -12.50 -10.12 3.65
C ARG A 13 -11.87 -9.11 2.71
N ILE A 14 -10.57 -8.94 2.81
CA ILE A 14 -9.79 -7.99 2.00
C ILE A 14 -8.59 -8.74 1.41
N GLU A 15 -8.38 -8.60 0.11
CA GLU A 15 -7.25 -9.16 -0.62
C GLU A 15 -6.30 -8.03 -1.03
N VAL A 16 -5.08 -8.06 -0.50
CA VAL A 16 -4.04 -7.04 -0.70
C VAL A 16 -2.90 -7.64 -1.51
N ARG A 17 -2.46 -6.93 -2.54
CA ARG A 17 -1.26 -7.27 -3.32
C ARG A 17 -0.26 -6.13 -3.24
N LEU A 18 0.95 -6.45 -2.81
CA LEU A 18 2.10 -5.54 -2.75
C LEU A 18 3.14 -6.03 -3.75
N ALA A 19 3.48 -5.25 -4.76
CA ALA A 19 4.34 -5.67 -5.86
C ALA A 19 5.40 -4.64 -6.22
N GLY A 20 6.54 -5.11 -6.71
CA GLY A 20 7.67 -4.28 -7.11
C GLY A 20 8.87 -5.12 -7.53
N SER A 21 10.03 -4.50 -7.68
CA SER A 21 11.27 -5.21 -7.99
C SER A 21 11.80 -5.98 -6.77
N GLY A 22 12.55 -7.04 -7.03
CA GLY A 22 13.36 -7.69 -6.02
C GLY A 22 14.25 -6.67 -5.29
N GLY A 23 14.30 -6.75 -3.96
CA GLY A 23 15.05 -5.80 -3.12
C GLY A 23 14.28 -4.57 -2.63
N GLN A 24 13.09 -4.27 -3.15
CA GLN A 24 12.24 -3.18 -2.64
C GLN A 24 11.52 -3.51 -1.33
N GLY A 25 11.70 -4.72 -0.79
CA GLY A 25 11.20 -5.10 0.54
C GLY A 25 9.69 -5.36 0.60
N LEU A 26 9.04 -5.71 -0.52
CA LEU A 26 7.60 -5.96 -0.58
C LEU A 26 7.19 -7.21 0.21
N ILE A 27 8.04 -8.23 0.26
CA ILE A 27 7.82 -9.43 1.07
C ILE A 27 7.81 -9.06 2.56
N LEU A 28 8.77 -8.24 3.01
CA LEU A 28 8.79 -7.73 4.38
C LEU A 28 7.52 -6.90 4.67
N ALA A 29 7.13 -6.04 3.74
CA ALA A 29 5.92 -5.24 3.88
C ALA A 29 4.66 -6.12 4.03
N GLY A 30 4.55 -7.18 3.24
CA GLY A 30 3.48 -8.18 3.35
C GLY A 30 3.47 -8.89 4.70
N LEU A 31 4.65 -9.32 5.19
CA LEU A 31 4.80 -9.95 6.50
C LEU A 31 4.39 -9.01 7.64
N VAL A 32 4.81 -7.74 7.57
CA VAL A 32 4.43 -6.72 8.57
C VAL A 32 2.92 -6.49 8.56
N LEU A 33 2.30 -6.40 7.39
CA LEU A 33 0.86 -6.22 7.26
C LEU A 33 0.09 -7.43 7.80
N ALA A 34 0.51 -8.64 7.42
CA ALA A 34 -0.11 -9.90 7.85
C ALA A 34 -0.04 -10.07 9.39
N GLU A 35 1.13 -9.83 9.98
CA GLU A 35 1.31 -9.90 11.43
C GLU A 35 0.54 -8.82 12.17
N ALA A 36 0.49 -7.60 11.63
CA ALA A 36 -0.32 -6.52 12.20
C ALA A 36 -1.80 -6.90 12.28
N ALA A 37 -2.34 -7.44 11.20
CA ALA A 37 -3.74 -7.89 11.15
C ALA A 37 -3.99 -9.13 12.01
N GLY A 38 -3.15 -10.17 11.89
CA GLY A 38 -3.39 -11.45 12.54
C GLY A 38 -3.05 -11.45 14.03
N ILE A 39 -1.85 -10.98 14.40
CA ILE A 39 -1.39 -11.08 15.80
C ILE A 39 -1.89 -9.93 16.66
N PHE A 40 -1.91 -8.71 16.09
CA PHE A 40 -2.20 -7.53 16.89
C PHE A 40 -3.62 -7.01 16.77
N ASP A 41 -4.29 -7.22 15.62
CA ASP A 41 -5.70 -6.85 15.42
C ASP A 41 -6.64 -8.06 15.53
N GLY A 42 -6.12 -9.31 15.69
CA GLY A 42 -6.89 -10.52 15.99
C GLY A 42 -7.74 -11.04 14.84
N ARG A 43 -7.34 -10.79 13.58
CA ARG A 43 -8.05 -11.25 12.39
C ARG A 43 -7.44 -12.53 11.81
N GLU A 44 -8.20 -13.24 11.01
CA GLU A 44 -7.69 -14.36 10.21
C GLU A 44 -6.84 -13.81 9.06
N VAL A 45 -5.68 -14.44 8.81
CA VAL A 45 -4.73 -13.98 7.80
C VAL A 45 -4.13 -15.15 7.04
N ALA A 46 -4.04 -15.02 5.73
CA ALA A 46 -3.20 -15.85 4.88
C ALA A 46 -2.24 -14.97 4.08
N MET A 47 -1.00 -15.41 3.91
CA MET A 47 -0.02 -14.72 3.10
C MET A 47 0.69 -15.67 2.16
N VAL A 48 0.80 -15.25 0.89
CA VAL A 48 1.57 -15.94 -0.14
C VAL A 48 2.58 -14.96 -0.74
N GLN A 49 3.78 -15.43 -0.98
CA GLN A 49 4.83 -14.65 -1.64
C GLN A 49 5.26 -15.33 -2.93
N SER A 50 5.57 -14.53 -3.94
CA SER A 50 6.08 -15.02 -5.21
C SER A 50 7.21 -14.11 -5.69
N TYR A 51 8.22 -14.77 -6.22
CA TYR A 51 9.29 -14.12 -6.96
C TYR A 51 9.04 -14.40 -8.44
N GLY A 52 9.27 -13.42 -9.30
CA GLY A 52 9.21 -13.64 -10.76
C GLY A 52 10.17 -14.73 -11.22
N PRO A 53 9.97 -15.27 -12.42
CA PRO A 53 10.77 -16.39 -12.95
C PRO A 53 12.25 -16.04 -13.16
N GLU A 54 12.62 -14.78 -13.08
CA GLU A 54 13.99 -14.32 -13.27
C GLU A 54 14.82 -14.50 -12.00
N ALA A 55 15.99 -15.12 -12.15
CA ALA A 55 16.90 -15.43 -11.05
C ALA A 55 17.46 -14.18 -10.34
N ARG A 56 17.41 -13.00 -10.96
CA ARG A 56 17.81 -11.70 -10.41
C ARG A 56 17.05 -10.57 -11.10
N GLY A 57 16.52 -9.62 -10.30
CA GLY A 57 15.98 -8.35 -10.82
C GLY A 57 14.52 -8.38 -11.28
N GLY A 58 13.86 -9.52 -11.33
CA GLY A 58 12.46 -9.64 -11.72
C GLY A 58 11.48 -9.06 -10.67
N THR A 59 10.21 -9.04 -11.02
CA THR A 59 9.13 -8.59 -10.15
C THR A 59 8.97 -9.54 -8.97
N SER A 60 8.70 -9.00 -7.80
CA SER A 60 8.30 -9.75 -6.61
C SER A 60 6.96 -9.26 -6.11
N LYS A 61 6.14 -10.17 -5.58
CA LYS A 61 4.87 -9.81 -4.96
C LYS A 61 4.67 -10.53 -3.63
N ALA A 62 3.96 -9.85 -2.73
CA ALA A 62 3.36 -10.42 -1.54
C ALA A 62 1.85 -10.24 -1.63
N GLU A 63 1.10 -11.28 -1.41
CA GLU A 63 -0.36 -11.26 -1.34
C GLU A 63 -0.79 -11.58 0.09
N VAL A 64 -1.65 -10.74 0.65
CA VAL A 64 -2.15 -10.86 2.01
C VAL A 64 -3.66 -10.84 1.97
N ILE A 65 -4.28 -11.89 2.51
CA ILE A 65 -5.71 -11.96 2.75
C ILE A 65 -5.95 -11.68 4.23
N ILE A 66 -6.84 -10.76 4.53
CA ILE A 66 -7.25 -10.39 5.89
C ILE A 66 -8.75 -10.62 5.98
N SER A 67 -9.22 -11.41 6.95
CA SER A 67 -10.62 -11.82 7.05
C SER A 67 -11.12 -11.83 8.50
N ASP A 68 -12.41 -11.59 8.69
CA ASP A 68 -13.09 -11.75 9.99
C ASP A 68 -13.57 -13.20 10.20
N THR A 69 -13.49 -14.04 9.16
CA THR A 69 -13.88 -15.45 9.18
C THR A 69 -12.73 -16.33 8.69
N PRO A 70 -12.73 -17.65 9.02
CA PRO A 70 -11.71 -18.58 8.56
C PRO A 70 -11.48 -18.52 7.06
N ILE A 71 -10.22 -18.63 6.64
CA ILE A 71 -9.78 -18.55 5.24
C ILE A 71 -9.61 -19.95 4.68
N ASP A 72 -10.61 -20.45 3.94
CA ASP A 72 -10.57 -21.78 3.32
C ASP A 72 -9.64 -21.83 2.09
N TYR A 73 -9.51 -20.70 1.38
CA TYR A 73 -8.69 -20.60 0.19
C TYR A 73 -7.67 -19.44 0.33
N PRO A 74 -6.36 -19.77 0.46
CA PRO A 74 -5.32 -18.80 0.83
C PRO A 74 -4.70 -18.03 -0.35
N LEU A 75 -5.33 -18.03 -1.53
CA LEU A 75 -4.87 -17.26 -2.69
C LEU A 75 -5.81 -16.09 -2.97
N CYS A 76 -5.23 -14.96 -3.40
CA CYS A 76 -6.01 -13.83 -3.89
C CYS A 76 -6.68 -14.20 -5.21
N THR A 77 -7.96 -13.91 -5.32
CA THR A 77 -8.79 -14.16 -6.51
C THR A 77 -9.26 -12.87 -7.16
N GLN A 78 -9.53 -11.85 -6.34
CA GLN A 78 -9.92 -10.51 -6.78
C GLN A 78 -9.38 -9.48 -5.80
N VAL A 79 -8.31 -8.83 -6.17
CA VAL A 79 -7.56 -7.91 -5.31
C VAL A 79 -8.37 -6.64 -5.01
N ASP A 80 -8.50 -6.31 -3.73
CA ASP A 80 -9.17 -5.10 -3.23
C ASP A 80 -8.20 -3.91 -3.09
N LEU A 81 -6.91 -4.18 -2.87
CA LEU A 81 -5.88 -3.17 -2.78
C LEU A 81 -4.61 -3.64 -3.49
N LEU A 82 -4.16 -2.86 -4.47
CA LEU A 82 -2.88 -3.02 -5.13
C LEU A 82 -1.93 -1.89 -4.72
N LEU A 83 -0.73 -2.23 -4.28
CA LEU A 83 0.42 -1.33 -4.21
C LEU A 83 1.46 -1.76 -5.24
N THR A 84 1.94 -0.84 -6.07
CA THR A 84 3.10 -1.09 -6.94
C THR A 84 4.17 -0.01 -6.76
N LEU A 85 5.43 -0.46 -6.63
CA LEU A 85 6.57 0.41 -6.44
C LEU A 85 7.45 0.57 -7.69
N ASN A 86 7.06 0.00 -8.84
CA ASN A 86 7.68 0.24 -10.13
C ASN A 86 6.72 -0.04 -11.29
N GLN A 87 7.07 0.41 -12.50
CA GLN A 87 6.23 0.28 -13.68
C GLN A 87 6.00 -1.18 -14.08
N GLU A 88 7.06 -1.99 -14.10
CA GLU A 88 6.98 -3.41 -14.50
C GLU A 88 5.99 -4.21 -13.64
N ALA A 89 6.05 -4.03 -12.30
CA ALA A 89 5.09 -4.66 -11.40
C ALA A 89 3.67 -4.11 -11.59
N CYS A 90 3.54 -2.81 -11.91
CA CYS A 90 2.26 -2.20 -12.22
C CYS A 90 1.64 -2.86 -13.46
N ASP A 91 2.40 -2.99 -14.55
CA ASP A 91 1.95 -3.59 -15.80
C ASP A 91 1.62 -5.09 -15.64
N THR A 92 2.38 -5.77 -14.79
CA THR A 92 2.21 -7.22 -14.57
C THR A 92 0.99 -7.56 -13.71
N TYR A 93 0.67 -6.74 -12.69
CA TYR A 93 -0.25 -7.13 -11.62
C TYR A 93 -1.52 -6.28 -11.51
N CYS A 94 -1.83 -5.43 -12.50
CA CYS A 94 -2.99 -4.56 -12.48
C CYS A 94 -4.27 -5.17 -13.10
N TRP A 95 -4.25 -6.41 -13.58
CA TRP A 95 -5.32 -6.93 -14.44
C TRP A 95 -6.45 -7.67 -13.71
N ASP A 96 -6.20 -8.26 -12.55
CA ASP A 96 -7.16 -9.05 -11.77
C ASP A 96 -7.66 -8.32 -10.53
N LEU A 97 -7.89 -7.02 -10.67
CA LEU A 97 -8.37 -6.15 -9.61
C LEU A 97 -9.89 -6.08 -9.61
N ARG A 98 -10.49 -5.96 -8.42
CA ARG A 98 -11.91 -5.60 -8.33
C ARG A 98 -12.18 -4.25 -9.00
N PRO A 99 -13.36 -4.04 -9.58
CA PRO A 99 -13.72 -2.72 -10.15
C PRO A 99 -13.62 -1.57 -9.14
N THR A 100 -13.77 -1.88 -7.85
CA THR A 100 -13.70 -0.94 -6.72
C THR A 100 -12.33 -0.91 -6.03
N ALA A 101 -11.35 -1.65 -6.53
CA ALA A 101 -10.04 -1.79 -5.90
C ALA A 101 -9.34 -0.43 -5.74
N TRP A 102 -8.65 -0.29 -4.61
CA TRP A 102 -7.71 0.79 -4.38
C TRP A 102 -6.40 0.47 -5.10
N ILE A 103 -5.88 1.43 -5.85
CA ILE A 103 -4.64 1.28 -6.60
C ILE A 103 -3.69 2.38 -6.15
N LEU A 104 -2.66 2.00 -5.41
CA LEU A 104 -1.59 2.88 -4.98
C LEU A 104 -0.35 2.61 -5.81
N VAL A 105 0.26 3.66 -6.33
CA VAL A 105 1.49 3.54 -7.11
C VAL A 105 2.55 4.50 -6.57
N ASP A 106 3.82 4.12 -6.71
CA ASP A 106 4.92 5.06 -6.47
C ASP A 106 4.96 6.08 -7.63
N GLY A 107 4.59 7.32 -7.34
CA GLY A 107 4.51 8.39 -8.33
C GLY A 107 5.84 8.79 -8.97
N ASP A 108 6.98 8.34 -8.39
CA ASP A 108 8.30 8.59 -8.97
C ASP A 108 8.71 7.51 -9.98
N LEU A 109 8.21 6.27 -9.80
CA LEU A 109 8.66 5.09 -10.54
C LEU A 109 7.59 4.47 -11.44
N VAL A 110 6.32 4.86 -11.27
CA VAL A 110 5.19 4.45 -12.13
C VAL A 110 4.72 5.66 -12.91
N THR A 111 5.12 5.75 -14.16
CA THR A 111 4.82 6.88 -15.06
C THR A 111 3.52 6.71 -15.82
N HIS A 112 3.07 5.46 -15.98
CA HIS A 112 1.85 5.09 -16.70
C HIS A 112 0.97 4.20 -15.81
N PRO A 113 0.21 4.80 -14.86
CA PRO A 113 -0.70 4.01 -14.04
C PRO A 113 -1.83 3.42 -14.89
N PRO A 114 -2.38 2.25 -14.52
CA PRO A 114 -3.33 1.50 -15.35
C PRO A 114 -4.69 2.20 -15.49
N THR A 115 -4.95 3.18 -14.67
CA THR A 115 -6.21 3.93 -14.63
C THR A 115 -6.01 5.30 -13.98
N SER A 116 -6.84 6.27 -14.37
CA SER A 116 -6.87 7.60 -13.75
C SER A 116 -7.32 7.58 -12.26
N ARG A 117 -7.85 6.45 -11.76
CA ARG A 117 -8.19 6.26 -10.35
C ARG A 117 -6.99 5.90 -9.47
N ALA A 118 -5.85 5.61 -10.05
CA ALA A 118 -4.65 5.27 -9.29
C ALA A 118 -4.18 6.48 -8.47
N ILE A 119 -3.90 6.22 -7.19
CA ILE A 119 -3.35 7.21 -6.28
C ILE A 119 -1.82 7.14 -6.38
N ALA A 120 -1.24 8.13 -7.03
CA ALA A 120 0.20 8.25 -7.16
C ALA A 120 0.77 9.06 -6.00
N LEU A 121 1.57 8.42 -5.14
CA LEU A 121 2.23 9.07 -4.02
C LEU A 121 3.75 8.90 -4.13
N PRO A 122 4.57 9.92 -3.81
CA PRO A 122 6.01 9.90 -3.99
C PRO A 122 6.72 9.13 -2.86
N PHE A 123 6.55 7.79 -2.81
CA PHE A 123 7.11 6.96 -1.75
C PHE A 123 8.64 6.94 -1.78
N THR A 124 9.22 6.69 -2.96
CA THR A 124 10.66 6.63 -3.17
C THR A 124 11.31 7.99 -2.96
N ALA A 125 10.76 9.07 -3.52
CA ALA A 125 11.29 10.41 -3.28
C ALA A 125 11.20 10.81 -1.80
N THR A 126 10.10 10.48 -1.12
CA THR A 126 9.96 10.76 0.31
C THR A 126 11.01 10.03 1.14
N ALA A 127 11.26 8.75 0.87
CA ALA A 127 12.29 7.97 1.55
C ALA A 127 13.69 8.51 1.25
N ARG A 128 13.99 8.83 -0.01
CA ARG A 128 15.27 9.38 -0.44
C ARG A 128 15.54 10.77 0.17
N ASP A 129 14.58 11.68 0.04
CA ASP A 129 14.82 13.10 0.32
C ASP A 129 14.67 13.44 1.80
N LYS A 130 13.72 12.81 2.51
CA LYS A 130 13.46 13.07 3.93
C LYS A 130 14.23 12.16 4.87
N LEU A 131 14.52 10.92 4.45
CA LEU A 131 15.18 9.94 5.32
C LEU A 131 16.57 9.56 4.83
N LYS A 132 16.96 9.96 3.62
CA LYS A 132 18.24 9.61 2.98
C LYS A 132 18.45 8.10 2.84
N LYS A 133 17.35 7.34 2.80
CA LYS A 133 17.33 5.86 2.75
C LYS A 133 16.18 5.37 1.87
N ILE A 134 16.45 5.12 0.59
CA ILE A 134 15.46 4.64 -0.39
C ILE A 134 14.82 3.31 0.06
N MET A 135 15.61 2.46 0.74
CA MET A 135 15.17 1.12 1.16
C MET A 135 13.93 1.10 2.06
N VAL A 136 13.56 2.23 2.68
CA VAL A 136 12.36 2.30 3.53
C VAL A 136 11.13 2.85 2.79
N ALA A 137 11.16 2.94 1.46
CA ALA A 137 10.01 3.37 0.65
C ALA A 137 8.78 2.44 0.85
N ASN A 138 9.01 1.14 1.00
CA ASN A 138 7.98 0.16 1.35
C ASN A 138 7.32 0.46 2.71
N VAL A 139 8.06 0.94 3.69
CA VAL A 139 7.53 1.33 5.01
C VAL A 139 6.73 2.63 4.90
N VAL A 140 7.18 3.59 4.08
CA VAL A 140 6.39 4.79 3.76
C VAL A 140 5.06 4.38 3.13
N ALA A 141 5.08 3.45 2.17
CA ALA A 141 3.86 2.95 1.52
C ALA A 141 2.93 2.23 2.50
N LEU A 142 3.46 1.43 3.45
CA LEU A 142 2.65 0.79 4.51
C LEU A 142 1.94 1.83 5.39
N GLY A 143 2.62 2.92 5.74
CA GLY A 143 2.00 4.03 6.47
C GLY A 143 0.86 4.68 5.71
N ALA A 144 1.02 4.83 4.39
CA ALA A 144 -0.02 5.34 3.51
C ALA A 144 -1.21 4.38 3.43
N ILE A 145 -0.98 3.08 3.26
CA ILE A 145 -2.04 2.05 3.23
C ILE A 145 -2.86 2.09 4.52
N SER A 146 -2.21 2.08 5.69
CA SER A 146 -2.90 2.11 6.99
C SER A 146 -3.78 3.35 7.14
N GLU A 147 -3.29 4.53 6.80
CA GLU A 147 -4.04 5.79 6.92
C GLU A 147 -5.19 5.88 5.92
N LEU A 148 -4.97 5.40 4.68
CA LEU A 148 -5.93 5.51 3.61
C LEU A 148 -7.10 4.54 3.77
N THR A 149 -6.83 3.33 4.25
CA THR A 149 -7.78 2.22 4.22
C THR A 149 -8.29 1.78 5.58
N GLY A 150 -7.52 2.01 6.63
CA GLY A 150 -7.85 1.53 7.97
C GLY A 150 -7.86 -0.01 8.12
N ILE A 151 -7.31 -0.77 7.16
CA ILE A 151 -7.32 -2.25 7.17
C ILE A 151 -6.57 -2.86 8.35
N VAL A 152 -5.62 -2.13 8.91
CA VAL A 152 -4.92 -2.43 10.15
C VAL A 152 -4.77 -1.16 10.98
N THR A 153 -4.75 -1.29 12.30
CA THR A 153 -4.49 -0.14 13.15
C THR A 153 -3.04 0.32 13.01
N ARG A 154 -2.80 1.63 13.08
CA ARG A 154 -1.45 2.18 13.04
C ARG A 154 -0.56 1.59 14.14
N ARG A 155 -1.14 1.37 15.33
CA ARG A 155 -0.42 0.80 16.48
C ARG A 155 0.03 -0.63 16.20
N SER A 156 -0.82 -1.45 15.62
CA SER A 156 -0.52 -2.84 15.26
C SER A 156 0.54 -2.91 14.18
N LEU A 157 0.42 -2.04 13.17
CA LEU A 157 1.39 -1.95 12.09
C LEU A 157 2.79 -1.52 12.61
N GLU A 158 2.85 -0.53 13.50
CA GLU A 158 4.12 -0.11 14.12
C GLU A 158 4.73 -1.22 14.98
N ARG A 159 3.94 -1.92 15.78
CA ARG A 159 4.43 -3.05 16.60
C ARG A 159 5.01 -4.16 15.74
N SER A 160 4.29 -4.59 14.71
CA SER A 160 4.76 -5.61 13.77
C SER A 160 6.03 -5.16 13.03
N LEU A 161 6.06 -3.93 12.55
CA LEU A 161 7.24 -3.38 11.87
C LEU A 161 8.48 -3.45 12.77
N LEU A 162 8.36 -2.98 14.02
CA LEU A 162 9.49 -2.90 14.95
C LEU A 162 10.00 -4.27 15.39
N SER A 163 9.20 -5.32 15.38
CA SER A 163 9.64 -6.68 15.66
C SER A 163 10.49 -7.30 14.55
N ARG A 164 10.47 -6.71 13.33
CA ARG A 164 11.08 -7.29 12.13
C ARG A 164 12.21 -6.47 11.53
N VAL A 165 12.31 -5.20 11.88
CA VAL A 165 13.40 -4.36 11.36
C VAL A 165 14.71 -4.63 12.10
N PRO A 166 15.86 -4.44 11.44
CA PRO A 166 17.15 -4.60 12.09
C PRO A 166 17.32 -3.67 13.30
N GLN A 167 17.97 -4.18 14.35
CA GLN A 167 18.27 -3.39 15.53
C GLN A 167 19.03 -2.10 15.17
N GLY A 168 18.60 -0.99 15.78
CA GLY A 168 19.17 0.34 15.52
C GLY A 168 18.51 1.08 14.35
N THR A 169 17.52 0.46 13.67
CA THR A 169 16.77 1.13 12.59
C THR A 169 15.35 1.50 12.99
N GLU A 170 14.95 1.30 14.23
CA GLU A 170 13.59 1.45 14.73
C GLU A 170 13.08 2.87 14.51
N GLU A 171 13.87 3.87 14.90
CA GLU A 171 13.48 5.28 14.75
C GLU A 171 13.36 5.71 13.27
N LEU A 172 14.22 5.18 12.41
CA LEU A 172 14.12 5.40 10.96
C LEU A 172 12.79 4.85 10.43
N ASN A 173 12.44 3.64 10.80
CA ASN A 173 11.23 2.96 10.33
C ASN A 173 9.95 3.59 10.89
N LYS A 174 9.92 4.04 12.15
CA LYS A 174 8.83 4.84 12.72
C LYS A 174 8.62 6.14 11.95
N LYS A 175 9.71 6.85 11.63
CA LYS A 175 9.65 8.07 10.81
C LYS A 175 9.12 7.79 9.42
N ALA A 176 9.56 6.70 8.79
CA ALA A 176 9.08 6.30 7.46
C ALA A 176 7.56 6.04 7.46
N LEU A 177 7.06 5.26 8.43
CA LEU A 177 5.64 5.00 8.61
C LEU A 177 4.85 6.30 8.78
N SER A 178 5.35 7.21 9.65
CA SER A 178 4.72 8.51 9.90
C SER A 178 4.68 9.41 8.66
N LEU A 179 5.70 9.34 7.80
CA LEU A 179 5.72 10.09 6.54
C LEU A 179 4.67 9.59 5.56
N GLY A 180 4.44 8.28 5.47
CA GLY A 180 3.37 7.70 4.67
C GLY A 180 1.98 8.20 5.08
N VAL A 181 1.70 8.23 6.38
CA VAL A 181 0.48 8.83 6.93
C VAL A 181 0.32 10.29 6.50
N LYS A 182 1.41 11.08 6.61
CA LYS A 182 1.38 12.50 6.22
C LYS A 182 1.17 12.72 4.73
N LEU A 183 1.67 11.83 3.88
CA LEU A 183 1.43 11.88 2.43
C LEU A 183 -0.05 11.77 2.11
N VAL A 184 -0.74 10.80 2.70
CA VAL A 184 -2.18 10.60 2.49
C VAL A 184 -2.98 11.80 2.98
N ARG A 185 -2.69 12.31 4.17
CA ARG A 185 -3.40 13.49 4.71
C ARG A 185 -3.28 14.73 3.83
N ARG A 186 -2.10 14.93 3.23
CA ARG A 186 -1.89 16.03 2.26
C ARG A 186 -2.67 15.79 0.98
N TYR A 187 -2.62 14.57 0.45
CA TYR A 187 -3.35 14.19 -0.75
C TYR A 187 -4.86 14.41 -0.57
N SER A 188 -5.45 13.93 0.53
CA SER A 188 -6.86 14.13 0.85
C SER A 188 -7.23 15.60 1.06
N GLY A 189 -6.33 16.39 1.67
CA GLY A 189 -6.55 17.83 1.85
C GLY A 189 -6.52 18.63 0.54
N GLN A 190 -5.69 18.22 -0.42
CA GLN A 190 -5.65 18.82 -1.76
C GLN A 190 -6.91 18.50 -2.56
N GLN A 191 -7.39 17.26 -2.52
CA GLN A 191 -8.63 16.87 -3.21
C GLN A 191 -9.85 17.62 -2.69
N ASN A 192 -9.99 17.77 -1.38
CA ASN A 192 -11.09 18.54 -0.81
C ASN A 192 -11.06 20.01 -1.24
N ALA A 193 -9.89 20.61 -1.38
CA ALA A 193 -9.73 22.00 -1.84
C ALA A 193 -10.06 22.16 -3.34
N GLU A 194 -9.75 21.17 -4.18
CA GLU A 194 -10.12 21.15 -5.59
C GLU A 194 -11.62 20.96 -5.78
N ASP A 195 -12.26 20.05 -5.03
CA ASP A 195 -13.71 19.82 -5.06
C ASP A 195 -14.50 21.07 -4.61
N ASP A 196 -14.02 21.80 -3.60
CA ASP A 196 -14.66 23.06 -3.13
C ASP A 196 -14.54 24.18 -4.17
N GLN A 197 -13.48 24.23 -4.95
CA GLN A 197 -13.30 25.20 -6.02
C GLN A 197 -14.22 24.92 -7.23
N ASP A 198 -14.38 23.65 -7.62
CA ASP A 198 -15.27 23.24 -8.71
C ASP A 198 -16.75 23.52 -8.37
N LEU A 199 -17.17 23.30 -7.11
CA LEU A 199 -18.53 23.62 -6.65
C LEU A 199 -18.82 25.12 -6.66
N SER A 200 -17.81 25.96 -6.49
CA SER A 200 -17.96 27.42 -6.53
C SER A 200 -17.99 27.97 -7.97
N ALA A 201 -17.41 27.27 -8.92
CA ALA A 201 -17.38 27.67 -10.34
C ALA A 201 -18.69 27.32 -11.08
N ASP A 202 -19.42 26.28 -10.65
CA ASP A 202 -20.71 25.87 -11.22
C ASP A 202 -21.91 26.68 -10.68
N SER A 203 -21.67 27.69 -9.83
CA SER A 203 -22.71 28.49 -9.15
C SER A 203 -22.86 29.92 -9.73
N ILE A 204 -22.31 30.21 -10.92
CA ILE A 204 -22.40 31.52 -11.58
C ILE A 204 -23.20 31.44 -12.90
#